data_c62a23729acaaa955e29a1430471173e
#
_entry.id   c62a23729acaaa955e29a1430471173e
#
_cell.length_a   1.000
_cell.length_b   1.000
_cell.length_c   1.000
_cell.angle_alpha   90.00
_cell.angle_beta   90.00
_cell.angle_gamma   90.00
#
_symmetry.space_group_name_H-M   'P 1'
#
loop_
_entity.id
_entity.type
_entity.pdbx_description
1 polymer ?
#
loop_
_entity_poly.entity_id
_entity_poly.type
_entity_poly.pdbx_seq_one_letter_code
_entity_poly.pdbx_strand_id
1 'polypeptide(L)'
;MRLPLLLAALLLATAAGPYEARVAAVLKATPLVDGHNDWAEALRDAYGEGWWKLDLASDTRKLKPPLMTDIPRLKAGGMGGQFWSVYVPAKLTDAQAVKATLEQIDIVRGIAARYPETFELATTAADVRRIHAAGRIASLIGVEGGHQINNSLPVLRQYYALGARYMTLTHVLTTDWADAATDDPKHAGLTPFGKAVVAEMNRLGMLVDLSHVSPATMKAALAVTKAPVIFSHSSARALVDHPRNVPDDVLKLVAANGGVVMVTFAQPYVSNARYRWEATRAGVRASAATLPFAGLYLGQPERAKTAFDAWEKANPKPFATLSDVADHIDHVAKIAGHDHVGIGGDLDGIPDAPKGLEDVSTYPALMAELMRRGWSDADVAKLAGGNVLRVMERAEAVAAGMHGQMPSGATVALDAKP
;
A
#
# COMPACT_ATOMS: atom_id res chain seq x y z
N MET A 1 21.60 7.63 -62.07
CA MET A 1 22.14 7.09 -60.80
C MET A 1 21.73 8.00 -59.66
N ARG A 2 20.77 7.53 -58.86
CA ARG A 2 20.35 8.25 -57.62
C ARG A 2 20.84 7.44 -56.44
N LEU A 3 21.76 7.98 -55.63
CA LEU A 3 22.19 7.39 -54.38
C LEU A 3 21.09 7.58 -53.32
N PRO A 4 20.76 6.56 -52.53
CA PRO A 4 19.92 6.76 -51.36
C PRO A 4 20.75 7.31 -50.16
N LEU A 5 20.32 8.45 -49.62
CA LEU A 5 20.80 8.91 -48.32
C LEU A 5 20.27 7.97 -47.22
N LEU A 6 21.17 7.22 -46.62
CA LEU A 6 20.89 6.53 -45.36
C LEU A 6 20.96 7.59 -44.23
N LEU A 7 19.80 7.95 -43.69
CA LEU A 7 19.68 8.67 -42.42
C LEU A 7 19.96 7.70 -41.28
N ALA A 8 21.15 7.70 -40.72
CA ALA A 8 21.46 7.01 -39.48
C ALA A 8 20.84 7.83 -38.34
N ALA A 9 19.72 7.34 -37.77
CA ALA A 9 19.18 7.86 -36.53
C ALA A 9 20.14 7.48 -35.39
N LEU A 10 20.94 8.42 -34.95
CA LEU A 10 21.78 8.32 -33.74
C LEU A 10 20.81 8.36 -32.54
N LEU A 11 20.48 7.20 -31.96
CA LEU A 11 19.88 7.11 -30.65
C LEU A 11 20.93 7.60 -29.63
N LEU A 12 20.81 8.86 -29.23
CA LEU A 12 21.50 9.40 -28.06
C LEU A 12 20.96 8.67 -26.83
N ALA A 13 21.58 7.57 -26.47
CA ALA A 13 21.46 7.03 -25.12
C ALA A 13 22.04 8.10 -24.18
N THR A 14 21.19 8.86 -23.52
CA THR A 14 21.63 9.72 -22.41
C THR A 14 22.27 8.79 -21.39
N ALA A 15 23.57 8.97 -21.13
CA ALA A 15 24.26 8.23 -20.08
C ALA A 15 23.48 8.44 -18.77
N ALA A 16 23.11 7.34 -18.09
CA ALA A 16 22.47 7.43 -16.77
C ALA A 16 23.36 8.28 -15.87
N GLY A 17 22.75 9.19 -15.11
CA GLY A 17 23.50 9.99 -14.13
C GLY A 17 24.17 9.10 -13.06
N PRO A 18 25.07 9.66 -12.27
CA PRO A 18 25.86 8.88 -11.32
C PRO A 18 25.01 8.17 -10.26
N TYR A 19 23.85 8.73 -9.88
CA TYR A 19 22.94 8.13 -8.91
C TYR A 19 22.07 7.04 -9.54
N GLU A 20 21.60 7.23 -10.75
CA GLU A 20 20.81 6.25 -11.50
C GLU A 20 21.59 4.94 -11.72
N ALA A 21 22.88 5.05 -12.05
CA ALA A 21 23.76 3.87 -12.18
C ALA A 21 23.93 3.13 -10.84
N ARG A 22 24.07 3.87 -9.72
CA ARG A 22 24.16 3.30 -8.38
C ARG A 22 22.85 2.62 -7.99
N VAL A 23 21.69 3.26 -8.23
CA VAL A 23 20.35 2.67 -7.99
C VAL A 23 20.21 1.37 -8.78
N ALA A 24 20.56 1.36 -10.07
CA ALA A 24 20.49 0.14 -10.88
C ALA A 24 21.36 -1.00 -10.31
N ALA A 25 22.54 -0.69 -9.78
CA ALA A 25 23.41 -1.67 -9.13
C ALA A 25 22.79 -2.21 -7.83
N VAL A 26 22.17 -1.34 -7.00
CA VAL A 26 21.47 -1.73 -5.77
C VAL A 26 20.29 -2.64 -6.10
N LEU A 27 19.43 -2.26 -7.05
CA LEU A 27 18.22 -3.01 -7.42
C LEU A 27 18.53 -4.34 -8.11
N LYS A 28 19.69 -4.47 -8.74
CA LYS A 28 20.17 -5.75 -9.25
C LYS A 28 20.53 -6.73 -8.12
N ALA A 29 21.07 -6.22 -7.01
CA ALA A 29 21.53 -7.03 -5.88
C ALA A 29 20.43 -7.25 -4.83
N THR A 30 19.51 -6.32 -4.69
CA THR A 30 18.44 -6.32 -3.68
C THR A 30 17.10 -6.11 -4.37
N PRO A 31 16.11 -7.00 -4.17
CA PRO A 31 14.78 -6.80 -4.75
C PRO A 31 14.14 -5.51 -4.21
N LEU A 32 13.63 -4.67 -5.10
CA LEU A 32 12.66 -3.65 -4.71
C LEU A 32 11.35 -4.36 -4.35
N VAL A 33 10.90 -4.20 -3.12
CA VAL A 33 9.64 -4.75 -2.62
C VAL A 33 8.74 -3.60 -2.19
N ASP A 34 7.68 -3.39 -2.96
CA ASP A 34 6.64 -2.42 -2.62
C ASP A 34 5.60 -3.05 -1.71
N GLY A 35 5.24 -2.35 -0.63
CA GLY A 35 4.31 -2.82 0.40
C GLY A 35 2.85 -2.83 -0.01
N HIS A 36 2.45 -2.07 -1.05
CA HIS A 36 1.04 -1.92 -1.38
C HIS A 36 0.78 -1.42 -2.80
N ASN A 37 -0.03 -2.16 -3.55
CA ASN A 37 -0.50 -1.78 -4.87
C ASN A 37 -1.86 -2.43 -5.15
N ASP A 38 -2.84 -1.66 -5.60
CA ASP A 38 -4.23 -2.06 -5.79
C ASP A 38 -4.57 -2.50 -7.20
N TRP A 39 -3.60 -2.99 -7.96
CA TRP A 39 -3.82 -3.44 -9.33
C TRP A 39 -4.96 -4.45 -9.47
N ALA A 40 -5.10 -5.37 -8.50
CA ALA A 40 -6.16 -6.38 -8.52
C ALA A 40 -7.55 -5.75 -8.33
N GLU A 41 -7.68 -4.75 -7.42
CA GLU A 41 -8.93 -3.99 -7.26
C GLU A 41 -9.23 -3.16 -8.51
N ALA A 42 -8.26 -2.39 -9.01
CA ALA A 42 -8.44 -1.56 -10.20
C ALA A 42 -8.88 -2.39 -11.42
N LEU A 43 -8.34 -3.59 -11.59
CA LEU A 43 -8.76 -4.53 -12.63
C LEU A 43 -10.20 -5.02 -12.41
N ARG A 44 -10.55 -5.40 -11.19
CA ARG A 44 -11.88 -5.88 -10.83
C ARG A 44 -12.93 -4.80 -11.01
N ASP A 45 -12.70 -3.61 -10.46
CA ASP A 45 -13.68 -2.54 -10.42
C ASP A 45 -13.91 -1.89 -11.78
N ALA A 46 -12.84 -1.72 -12.58
CA ALA A 46 -12.95 -1.09 -13.88
C ALA A 46 -13.40 -2.06 -14.98
N TYR A 47 -13.05 -3.35 -14.88
CA TYR A 47 -13.22 -4.31 -15.98
C TYR A 47 -14.05 -5.55 -15.61
N GLY A 48 -14.37 -5.75 -14.32
CA GLY A 48 -15.10 -6.92 -13.84
C GLY A 48 -14.45 -8.22 -14.30
N GLU A 49 -15.26 -9.21 -14.67
CA GLU A 49 -14.75 -10.47 -15.24
C GLU A 49 -14.04 -10.30 -16.60
N GLY A 50 -14.14 -9.11 -17.22
CA GLY A 50 -13.46 -8.81 -18.48
C GLY A 50 -11.95 -8.62 -18.35
N TRP A 51 -11.39 -8.48 -17.14
CA TRP A 51 -9.95 -8.27 -16.91
C TRP A 51 -9.07 -9.37 -17.56
N TRP A 52 -9.58 -10.59 -17.69
CA TRP A 52 -8.90 -11.69 -18.38
C TRP A 52 -8.54 -11.41 -19.84
N LYS A 53 -9.26 -10.47 -20.48
CA LYS A 53 -9.05 -10.10 -21.87
C LYS A 53 -8.00 -9.00 -22.03
N LEU A 54 -7.61 -8.36 -20.95
CA LEU A 54 -6.62 -7.28 -20.98
C LEU A 54 -5.23 -7.86 -21.21
N ASP A 55 -4.47 -7.21 -22.07
CA ASP A 55 -3.04 -7.50 -22.22
C ASP A 55 -2.24 -6.64 -21.23
N LEU A 56 -1.87 -7.23 -20.10
CA LEU A 56 -1.09 -6.56 -19.05
C LEU A 56 0.41 -6.44 -19.41
N ALA A 57 0.83 -7.04 -20.51
CA ALA A 57 2.17 -6.85 -21.09
C ALA A 57 2.24 -5.66 -22.05
N SER A 58 1.12 -4.97 -22.28
CA SER A 58 1.04 -3.73 -23.04
C SER A 58 0.98 -2.49 -22.14
N ASP A 59 1.06 -1.29 -22.74
CA ASP A 59 0.94 -0.01 -22.03
C ASP A 59 -0.50 0.24 -21.54
N THR A 60 -0.76 -0.04 -20.27
CA THR A 60 -2.09 0.10 -19.66
C THR A 60 -2.54 1.55 -19.45
N ARG A 61 -1.69 2.57 -19.66
CA ARG A 61 -2.11 3.98 -19.72
C ARG A 61 -3.10 4.26 -20.85
N LYS A 62 -3.14 3.38 -21.84
CA LYS A 62 -4.07 3.46 -22.98
C LYS A 62 -5.46 2.89 -22.69
N LEU A 63 -5.61 2.21 -21.58
CA LEU A 63 -6.90 1.67 -21.12
C LEU A 63 -7.82 2.81 -20.62
N LYS A 64 -9.11 2.50 -20.47
CA LYS A 64 -10.12 3.44 -19.95
C LYS A 64 -10.94 2.72 -18.87
N PRO A 65 -10.70 3.05 -17.60
CA PRO A 65 -9.70 4.00 -17.08
C PRO A 65 -8.25 3.52 -17.27
N PRO A 66 -7.26 4.45 -17.30
CA PRO A 66 -5.85 4.07 -17.35
C PRO A 66 -5.43 3.47 -16.00
N LEU A 67 -4.40 2.59 -16.03
CA LEU A 67 -3.79 2.03 -14.83
C LEU A 67 -2.37 2.60 -14.61
N MET A 68 -1.93 2.62 -13.35
CA MET A 68 -0.59 3.04 -12.97
C MET A 68 0.42 1.89 -13.06
N THR A 69 -0.06 0.65 -13.25
CA THR A 69 0.73 -0.57 -13.28
C THR A 69 0.55 -1.35 -14.59
N ASP A 70 1.66 -1.81 -15.16
CA ASP A 70 1.76 -2.83 -16.19
C ASP A 70 3.12 -3.52 -16.14
N ILE A 71 3.26 -4.65 -16.84
CA ILE A 71 4.50 -5.44 -16.84
C ILE A 71 5.70 -4.66 -17.37
N PRO A 72 5.64 -3.92 -18.49
CA PRO A 72 6.76 -3.10 -18.96
C PRO A 72 7.24 -2.08 -17.94
N ARG A 73 6.31 -1.39 -17.27
CA ARG A 73 6.65 -0.35 -16.27
C ARG A 73 7.14 -0.94 -14.96
N LEU A 74 6.60 -2.08 -14.49
CA LEU A 74 7.16 -2.82 -13.35
C LEU A 74 8.63 -3.20 -13.60
N LYS A 75 8.95 -3.70 -14.79
CA LYS A 75 10.34 -4.01 -15.19
C LYS A 75 11.21 -2.77 -15.25
N ALA A 76 10.71 -1.67 -15.85
CA ALA A 76 11.43 -0.40 -15.92
C ALA A 76 11.67 0.22 -14.53
N GLY A 77 10.74 0.04 -13.59
CA GLY A 77 10.86 0.43 -12.19
C GLY A 77 11.79 -0.44 -11.35
N GLY A 78 12.32 -1.53 -11.92
CA GLY A 78 13.21 -2.43 -11.20
C GLY A 78 12.51 -3.25 -10.11
N MET A 79 11.19 -3.49 -10.26
CA MET A 79 10.39 -4.23 -9.29
C MET A 79 10.92 -5.66 -9.13
N GLY A 80 11.21 -6.05 -7.89
CA GLY A 80 11.65 -7.39 -7.53
C GLY A 80 10.60 -8.18 -6.74
N GLY A 81 9.69 -7.48 -6.06
CA GLY A 81 8.56 -8.05 -5.34
C GLY A 81 7.47 -7.02 -5.12
N GLN A 82 6.23 -7.43 -5.16
CA GLN A 82 5.08 -6.56 -4.97
C GLN A 82 4.07 -7.23 -4.04
N PHE A 83 3.67 -6.52 -2.99
CA PHE A 83 2.46 -6.87 -2.26
C PHE A 83 1.26 -6.32 -3.03
N TRP A 84 0.50 -7.21 -3.61
CA TRP A 84 -0.78 -6.91 -4.24
C TRP A 84 -1.85 -6.85 -3.16
N SER A 85 -2.48 -5.70 -3.02
CA SER A 85 -3.63 -5.53 -2.14
C SER A 85 -4.82 -6.35 -2.65
N VAL A 86 -5.49 -7.03 -1.74
CA VAL A 86 -6.82 -7.60 -1.96
C VAL A 86 -7.78 -6.82 -1.08
N TYR A 87 -8.18 -5.67 -1.60
CA TYR A 87 -9.09 -4.74 -0.96
C TYR A 87 -10.55 -5.04 -1.32
N VAL A 88 -11.43 -4.86 -0.37
CA VAL A 88 -12.87 -4.80 -0.61
C VAL A 88 -13.48 -3.63 0.17
N PRO A 89 -14.54 -2.97 -0.36
CA PRO A 89 -15.12 -1.80 0.30
C PRO A 89 -15.42 -2.04 1.77
N ALA A 90 -14.98 -1.15 2.66
CA ALA A 90 -15.10 -1.32 4.12
C ALA A 90 -16.56 -1.42 4.62
N LYS A 91 -17.53 -1.02 3.78
CA LYS A 91 -18.98 -1.18 4.05
C LYS A 91 -19.51 -2.57 3.65
N LEU A 92 -18.72 -3.34 2.93
CA LEU A 92 -19.07 -4.71 2.58
C LEU A 92 -18.81 -5.60 3.79
N THR A 93 -19.83 -6.23 4.30
CA THR A 93 -19.77 -7.03 5.53
C THR A 93 -20.15 -8.48 5.26
N ASP A 94 -20.03 -9.32 6.29
CA ASP A 94 -20.47 -10.71 6.30
C ASP A 94 -19.83 -11.58 5.19
N ALA A 95 -20.57 -12.53 4.70
CA ALA A 95 -20.11 -13.46 3.68
C ALA A 95 -19.75 -12.78 2.35
N GLN A 96 -20.29 -11.59 2.09
CA GLN A 96 -19.98 -10.83 0.86
C GLN A 96 -18.54 -10.30 0.88
N ALA A 97 -18.05 -9.84 2.02
CA ALA A 97 -16.64 -9.43 2.15
C ALA A 97 -15.71 -10.62 1.92
N VAL A 98 -16.02 -11.78 2.52
CA VAL A 98 -15.23 -13.02 2.32
C VAL A 98 -15.22 -13.44 0.85
N LYS A 99 -16.39 -13.44 0.17
CA LYS A 99 -16.50 -13.77 -1.25
C LYS A 99 -15.65 -12.84 -2.10
N ALA A 100 -15.78 -11.53 -1.91
CA ALA A 100 -15.03 -10.54 -2.70
C ALA A 100 -13.51 -10.64 -2.45
N THR A 101 -13.07 -10.94 -1.23
CA THR A 101 -11.66 -11.18 -0.92
C THR A 101 -11.12 -12.40 -1.68
N LEU A 102 -11.88 -13.50 -1.73
CA LEU A 102 -11.49 -14.68 -2.49
C LEU A 102 -11.39 -14.40 -3.99
N GLU A 103 -12.32 -13.61 -4.55
CA GLU A 103 -12.26 -13.14 -5.94
C GLU A 103 -10.99 -12.32 -6.22
N GLN A 104 -10.60 -11.42 -5.30
CA GLN A 104 -9.37 -10.64 -5.41
C GLN A 104 -8.11 -11.52 -5.33
N ILE A 105 -8.08 -12.49 -4.41
CA ILE A 105 -6.98 -13.46 -4.32
C ILE A 105 -6.85 -14.25 -5.63
N ASP A 106 -7.97 -14.63 -6.25
CA ASP A 106 -7.99 -15.33 -7.54
C ASP A 106 -7.40 -14.48 -8.67
N ILE A 107 -7.70 -13.17 -8.71
CA ILE A 107 -7.11 -12.24 -9.67
C ILE A 107 -5.58 -12.22 -9.56
N VAL A 108 -5.04 -12.03 -8.35
CA VAL A 108 -3.59 -12.01 -8.13
C VAL A 108 -2.93 -13.31 -8.57
N ARG A 109 -3.52 -14.45 -8.19
CA ARG A 109 -3.04 -15.78 -8.59
C ARG A 109 -3.15 -16.00 -10.11
N GLY A 110 -4.24 -15.53 -10.71
CA GLY A 110 -4.50 -15.60 -12.13
C GLY A 110 -3.50 -14.79 -12.96
N ILE A 111 -3.12 -13.59 -12.50
CA ILE A 111 -2.07 -12.77 -13.14
C ILE A 111 -0.73 -13.52 -13.10
N ALA A 112 -0.34 -14.05 -11.95
CA ALA A 112 0.91 -14.81 -11.82
C ALA A 112 0.93 -16.06 -12.70
N ALA A 113 -0.19 -16.78 -12.78
CA ALA A 113 -0.33 -17.96 -13.64
C ALA A 113 -0.31 -17.61 -15.14
N ARG A 114 -0.86 -16.44 -15.52
CA ARG A 114 -0.92 -16.01 -16.93
C ARG A 114 0.43 -15.50 -17.46
N TYR A 115 1.28 -14.95 -16.60
CA TYR A 115 2.58 -14.38 -16.98
C TYR A 115 3.73 -15.00 -16.16
N PRO A 116 3.93 -16.33 -16.23
CA PRO A 116 4.87 -17.06 -15.37
C PRO A 116 6.34 -16.70 -15.63
N GLU A 117 6.65 -16.15 -16.82
CA GLU A 117 7.98 -15.62 -17.14
C GLU A 117 8.28 -14.28 -16.43
N THR A 118 7.24 -13.60 -15.92
CA THR A 118 7.36 -12.33 -15.22
C THR A 118 7.12 -12.49 -13.74
N PHE A 119 6.09 -13.22 -13.35
CA PHE A 119 5.64 -13.33 -11.95
C PHE A 119 5.75 -14.76 -11.42
N GLU A 120 5.98 -14.86 -10.12
CA GLU A 120 5.81 -16.08 -9.35
C GLU A 120 5.25 -15.73 -7.97
N LEU A 121 4.28 -16.53 -7.48
CA LEU A 121 3.75 -16.35 -6.13
C LEU A 121 4.84 -16.63 -5.09
N ALA A 122 4.99 -15.70 -4.16
CA ALA A 122 5.92 -15.81 -3.05
C ALA A 122 5.15 -15.89 -1.72
N THR A 123 5.60 -16.78 -0.85
CA THR A 123 5.00 -16.97 0.47
C THR A 123 6.01 -16.82 1.61
N THR A 124 7.29 -16.69 1.27
CA THR A 124 8.39 -16.48 2.22
C THR A 124 9.36 -15.42 1.71
N ALA A 125 10.15 -14.84 2.60
CA ALA A 125 11.23 -13.93 2.23
C ALA A 125 12.27 -14.63 1.34
N ALA A 126 12.52 -15.91 1.56
CA ALA A 126 13.41 -16.73 0.73
C ALA A 126 12.86 -16.87 -0.70
N ASP A 127 11.54 -17.04 -0.88
CA ASP A 127 10.92 -17.04 -2.20
C ASP A 127 11.16 -15.73 -2.94
N VAL A 128 10.97 -14.58 -2.27
CA VAL A 128 11.20 -13.25 -2.89
C VAL A 128 12.63 -13.14 -3.42
N ARG A 129 13.63 -13.53 -2.61
CA ARG A 129 15.03 -13.48 -3.02
C ARG A 129 15.32 -14.44 -4.20
N ARG A 130 14.79 -15.65 -4.16
CA ARG A 130 14.95 -16.66 -5.22
C ARG A 130 14.31 -16.21 -6.53
N ILE A 131 13.10 -15.67 -6.47
CA ILE A 131 12.35 -15.22 -7.63
C ILE A 131 13.05 -14.02 -8.28
N HIS A 132 13.50 -13.05 -7.46
CA HIS A 132 14.26 -11.90 -7.94
C HIS A 132 15.59 -12.34 -8.59
N ALA A 133 16.32 -13.25 -7.97
CA ALA A 133 17.57 -13.80 -8.54
C ALA A 133 17.36 -14.51 -9.88
N ALA A 134 16.15 -15.02 -10.13
CA ALA A 134 15.74 -15.60 -11.41
C ALA A 134 15.25 -14.53 -12.42
N GLY A 135 15.33 -13.24 -12.11
CA GLY A 135 14.91 -12.13 -12.97
C GLY A 135 13.39 -11.96 -13.08
N ARG A 136 12.63 -12.48 -12.11
CA ARG A 136 11.18 -12.38 -12.04
C ARG A 136 10.73 -11.52 -10.87
N ILE A 137 9.46 -11.18 -10.83
CA ILE A 137 8.81 -10.36 -9.78
C ILE A 137 8.06 -11.30 -8.84
N ALA A 138 8.39 -11.24 -7.55
CA ALA A 138 7.69 -11.99 -6.53
C ALA A 138 6.30 -11.37 -6.27
N SER A 139 5.23 -12.12 -6.52
CA SER A 139 3.87 -11.72 -6.21
C SER A 139 3.50 -12.15 -4.81
N LEU A 140 3.30 -11.19 -3.92
CA LEU A 140 2.85 -11.38 -2.55
C LEU A 140 1.40 -10.91 -2.43
N ILE A 141 0.62 -11.46 -1.52
CA ILE A 141 -0.78 -11.07 -1.31
C ILE A 141 -0.91 -10.41 0.06
N GLY A 142 -1.52 -9.23 0.08
CA GLY A 142 -1.88 -8.51 1.29
C GLY A 142 -3.37 -8.28 1.40
N VAL A 143 -3.99 -8.64 2.53
CA VAL A 143 -5.41 -8.39 2.81
C VAL A 143 -5.56 -7.01 3.42
N GLU A 144 -6.29 -6.11 2.76
CA GLU A 144 -6.46 -4.75 3.23
C GLU A 144 -7.81 -4.55 3.92
N GLY A 145 -7.80 -4.79 5.22
CA GLY A 145 -8.94 -4.55 6.11
C GLY A 145 -9.46 -5.78 6.83
N GLY A 146 -9.40 -5.75 8.15
CA GLY A 146 -9.80 -6.84 9.03
C GLY A 146 -11.29 -7.19 9.00
N HIS A 147 -12.15 -6.33 8.44
CA HIS A 147 -13.57 -6.65 8.18
C HIS A 147 -13.70 -7.85 7.23
N GLN A 148 -12.71 -8.08 6.37
CA GLN A 148 -12.71 -9.17 5.39
C GLN A 148 -12.69 -10.57 5.99
N ILE A 149 -12.24 -10.73 7.25
CA ILE A 149 -12.32 -12.03 7.92
C ILE A 149 -13.69 -12.33 8.50
N ASN A 150 -14.65 -11.40 8.43
CA ASN A 150 -15.99 -11.55 8.99
C ASN A 150 -15.95 -12.09 10.43
N ASN A 151 -15.12 -11.48 11.30
CA ASN A 151 -14.94 -11.85 12.70
C ASN A 151 -14.56 -13.34 12.92
N SER A 152 -13.91 -13.97 11.95
CA SER A 152 -13.61 -15.41 11.94
C SER A 152 -12.12 -15.71 11.79
N LEU A 153 -11.49 -16.21 12.86
CA LEU A 153 -10.11 -16.71 12.80
C LEU A 153 -9.93 -17.90 11.84
N PRO A 154 -10.89 -18.82 11.66
CA PRO A 154 -10.84 -19.81 10.58
C PRO A 154 -10.71 -19.18 9.18
N VAL A 155 -11.43 -18.09 8.89
CA VAL A 155 -11.31 -17.38 7.60
C VAL A 155 -9.91 -16.77 7.44
N LEU A 156 -9.37 -16.14 8.48
CA LEU A 156 -7.98 -15.64 8.48
C LEU A 156 -6.98 -16.75 8.12
N ARG A 157 -7.13 -17.95 8.71
CA ARG A 157 -6.28 -19.10 8.41
C ARG A 157 -6.41 -19.55 6.94
N GLN A 158 -7.61 -19.50 6.37
CA GLN A 158 -7.78 -19.84 4.94
C GLN A 158 -7.13 -18.80 4.03
N TYR A 159 -7.22 -17.50 4.33
CA TYR A 159 -6.49 -16.49 3.56
C TYR A 159 -4.98 -16.72 3.59
N TYR A 160 -4.42 -17.05 4.76
CA TYR A 160 -3.00 -17.42 4.87
C TYR A 160 -2.66 -18.64 4.02
N ALA A 161 -3.47 -19.69 4.06
CA ALA A 161 -3.29 -20.90 3.26
C ALA A 161 -3.38 -20.61 1.74
N LEU A 162 -4.19 -19.62 1.33
CA LEU A 162 -4.30 -19.18 -0.06
C LEU A 162 -3.15 -18.26 -0.50
N GLY A 163 -2.26 -17.87 0.39
CA GLY A 163 -1.05 -17.12 0.08
C GLY A 163 -0.98 -15.71 0.67
N ALA A 164 -1.98 -15.23 1.39
CA ALA A 164 -1.91 -13.92 2.06
C ALA A 164 -0.77 -13.90 3.10
N ARG A 165 0.02 -12.83 3.11
CA ARG A 165 1.18 -12.69 3.99
C ARG A 165 1.12 -11.47 4.89
N TYR A 166 0.19 -10.54 4.68
CA TYR A 166 -0.22 -9.59 5.70
C TYR A 166 -1.74 -9.42 5.74
N MET A 167 -2.24 -8.86 6.83
CA MET A 167 -3.57 -8.30 6.92
C MET A 167 -3.52 -6.98 7.69
N THR A 168 -4.10 -5.93 7.09
CA THR A 168 -4.34 -4.65 7.76
C THR A 168 -5.52 -4.82 8.73
N LEU A 169 -5.38 -4.42 9.99
CA LEU A 169 -6.38 -4.72 11.03
C LEU A 169 -7.71 -3.98 10.83
N THR A 170 -7.69 -2.81 10.16
CA THR A 170 -8.88 -2.07 9.71
C THR A 170 -8.64 -1.52 8.32
N HIS A 171 -9.69 -1.02 7.65
CA HIS A 171 -9.56 -0.03 6.58
C HIS A 171 -10.07 1.32 7.09
N VAL A 172 -10.92 2.03 6.34
CA VAL A 172 -11.40 3.36 6.73
C VAL A 172 -12.46 3.36 7.84
N LEU A 173 -13.06 2.20 8.14
CA LEU A 173 -14.06 2.06 9.19
C LEU A 173 -13.54 1.18 10.34
N THR A 174 -13.94 1.57 11.55
CA THR A 174 -13.73 0.77 12.78
C THR A 174 -14.47 -0.55 12.66
N THR A 175 -13.75 -1.66 12.90
CA THR A 175 -14.31 -3.02 12.93
C THR A 175 -14.91 -3.31 14.30
N ASP A 176 -15.50 -4.50 14.49
CA ASP A 176 -16.03 -4.94 15.80
C ASP A 176 -14.92 -5.18 16.84
N TRP A 177 -13.63 -5.05 16.46
CA TRP A 177 -12.52 -5.44 17.32
C TRP A 177 -11.27 -4.56 17.23
N ALA A 178 -11.23 -3.55 16.33
CA ALA A 178 -10.11 -2.62 16.16
C ALA A 178 -10.59 -1.26 15.66
N ASP A 179 -10.07 -0.17 16.23
CA ASP A 179 -10.38 1.18 15.81
C ASP A 179 -9.57 1.62 14.60
N ALA A 180 -10.25 2.16 13.57
CA ALA A 180 -9.66 2.76 12.40
C ALA A 180 -9.17 4.20 12.67
N ALA A 181 -8.25 4.68 11.83
CA ALA A 181 -7.71 6.04 11.94
C ALA A 181 -8.71 7.13 11.49
N THR A 182 -9.68 6.77 10.64
CA THR A 182 -10.58 7.71 9.95
C THR A 182 -12.05 7.53 10.32
N ASP A 183 -12.32 6.80 11.39
CA ASP A 183 -13.67 6.57 11.91
C ASP A 183 -13.73 6.83 13.41
N ASP A 184 -14.93 6.90 13.97
CA ASP A 184 -15.14 7.08 15.40
C ASP A 184 -14.57 5.90 16.20
N PRO A 185 -13.77 6.16 17.26
CA PRO A 185 -13.21 5.08 18.08
C PRO A 185 -14.31 4.43 18.92
N LYS A 186 -14.29 3.08 18.99
CA LYS A 186 -15.24 2.28 19.77
C LYS A 186 -14.59 1.46 20.88
N HIS A 187 -13.29 1.16 20.75
CA HIS A 187 -12.61 0.15 21.55
C HIS A 187 -11.40 0.67 22.32
N ALA A 188 -11.03 1.95 22.15
CA ALA A 188 -9.76 2.51 22.61
C ALA A 188 -8.53 1.67 22.15
N GLY A 189 -8.62 1.11 20.95
CA GLY A 189 -7.61 0.29 20.32
C GLY A 189 -8.11 -1.09 19.91
N LEU A 190 -7.68 -2.15 20.58
CA LEU A 190 -8.04 -3.55 20.31
C LEU A 190 -8.93 -4.15 21.40
N THR A 191 -10.00 -4.83 21.00
CA THR A 191 -10.76 -5.71 21.89
C THR A 191 -9.97 -6.97 22.23
N PRO A 192 -10.44 -7.83 23.17
CA PRO A 192 -9.85 -9.15 23.39
C PRO A 192 -9.78 -10.01 22.12
N PHE A 193 -10.80 -9.95 21.25
CA PHE A 193 -10.77 -10.65 19.95
C PHE A 193 -9.69 -10.05 19.02
N GLY A 194 -9.58 -8.72 18.94
CA GLY A 194 -8.52 -8.08 18.15
C GLY A 194 -7.11 -8.50 18.60
N LYS A 195 -6.89 -8.65 19.91
CA LYS A 195 -5.63 -9.21 20.44
C LYS A 195 -5.44 -10.68 20.02
N ALA A 196 -6.51 -11.48 19.98
CA ALA A 196 -6.48 -12.87 19.50
C ALA A 196 -6.18 -12.93 17.99
N VAL A 197 -6.69 -11.99 17.18
CA VAL A 197 -6.33 -11.86 15.74
C VAL A 197 -4.83 -11.64 15.60
N VAL A 198 -4.23 -10.68 16.32
CA VAL A 198 -2.78 -10.41 16.30
C VAL A 198 -1.98 -11.65 16.70
N ALA A 199 -2.42 -12.34 17.77
CA ALA A 199 -1.75 -13.57 18.23
C ALA A 199 -1.82 -14.69 17.19
N GLU A 200 -2.96 -14.87 16.52
CA GLU A 200 -3.14 -15.87 15.47
C GLU A 200 -2.31 -15.53 14.23
N MET A 201 -2.22 -14.25 13.84
CA MET A 201 -1.32 -13.80 12.76
C MET A 201 0.14 -14.13 13.08
N ASN A 202 0.59 -13.89 14.32
CA ASN A 202 1.94 -14.27 14.74
C ASN A 202 2.15 -15.78 14.68
N ARG A 203 1.16 -16.60 15.11
CA ARG A 203 1.24 -18.06 15.04
C ARG A 203 1.33 -18.58 13.61
N LEU A 204 0.68 -17.91 12.67
CA LEU A 204 0.72 -18.25 11.25
C LEU A 204 2.02 -17.78 10.55
N GLY A 205 2.69 -16.74 11.05
CA GLY A 205 3.75 -16.02 10.34
C GLY A 205 3.19 -14.99 9.36
N MET A 206 1.95 -14.55 9.56
CA MET A 206 1.34 -13.46 8.82
C MET A 206 1.73 -12.13 9.46
N LEU A 207 2.20 -11.18 8.65
CA LEU A 207 2.58 -9.84 9.09
C LEU A 207 1.35 -9.07 9.58
N VAL A 208 1.45 -8.48 10.77
CA VAL A 208 0.45 -7.57 11.30
C VAL A 208 0.69 -6.20 10.66
N ASP A 209 -0.25 -5.78 9.82
CA ASP A 209 -0.19 -4.48 9.16
C ASP A 209 -1.00 -3.44 9.94
N LEU A 210 -0.34 -2.34 10.30
CA LEU A 210 -0.89 -1.23 11.10
C LEU A 210 -1.21 0.01 10.25
N SER A 211 -1.16 -0.07 8.93
CA SER A 211 -1.76 0.96 8.10
C SER A 211 -3.25 1.07 8.40
N HIS A 212 -3.87 2.22 8.22
CA HIS A 212 -5.29 2.50 8.47
C HIS A 212 -5.77 2.51 9.93
N VAL A 213 -5.02 1.94 10.87
CA VAL A 213 -5.52 1.84 12.25
C VAL A 213 -5.28 3.12 13.07
N SER A 214 -6.10 3.36 14.09
CA SER A 214 -5.93 4.50 15.00
C SER A 214 -4.62 4.40 15.79
N PRO A 215 -4.06 5.52 16.29
CA PRO A 215 -2.86 5.48 17.14
C PRO A 215 -3.04 4.62 18.39
N ALA A 216 -4.27 4.51 18.93
CA ALA A 216 -4.57 3.62 20.05
C ALA A 216 -4.43 2.14 19.62
N THR A 217 -4.92 1.79 18.45
CA THR A 217 -4.78 0.44 17.89
C THR A 217 -3.32 0.12 17.55
N MET A 218 -2.54 1.08 16.98
CA MET A 218 -1.10 0.91 16.75
C MET A 218 -0.38 0.50 18.02
N LYS A 219 -0.59 1.25 19.11
CA LYS A 219 0.03 0.98 20.42
C LYS A 219 -0.45 -0.33 21.05
N ALA A 220 -1.76 -0.62 20.95
CA ALA A 220 -2.33 -1.86 21.49
C ALA A 220 -1.79 -3.11 20.76
N ALA A 221 -1.63 -3.04 19.43
CA ALA A 221 -1.05 -4.12 18.64
C ALA A 221 0.44 -4.31 18.95
N LEU A 222 1.22 -3.22 19.00
CA LEU A 222 2.64 -3.25 19.37
C LEU A 222 2.88 -3.81 20.77
N ALA A 223 1.95 -3.61 21.71
CA ALA A 223 2.04 -4.15 23.06
C ALA A 223 1.82 -5.66 23.16
N VAL A 224 1.15 -6.29 22.17
CA VAL A 224 0.78 -7.71 22.25
C VAL A 224 1.43 -8.58 21.18
N THR A 225 1.92 -7.99 20.09
CA THR A 225 2.58 -8.75 19.02
C THR A 225 3.91 -9.34 19.48
N LYS A 226 4.20 -10.55 19.02
CA LYS A 226 5.50 -11.24 19.22
C LYS A 226 6.42 -11.10 18.02
N ALA A 227 5.85 -10.76 16.85
CA ALA A 227 6.59 -10.55 15.61
C ALA A 227 6.72 -9.05 15.30
N PRO A 228 7.71 -8.63 14.52
CA PRO A 228 7.75 -7.28 13.98
C PRO A 228 6.54 -6.98 13.13
N VAL A 229 6.04 -5.74 13.23
CA VAL A 229 4.89 -5.26 12.45
C VAL A 229 5.33 -4.55 11.17
N ILE A 230 4.38 -4.36 10.25
CA ILE A 230 4.53 -3.46 9.13
C ILE A 230 3.49 -2.33 9.18
N PHE A 231 3.80 -1.25 8.49
CA PHE A 231 2.84 -0.32 7.93
C PHE A 231 3.01 -0.42 6.43
N SER A 232 2.11 -1.11 5.75
CA SER A 232 2.25 -1.41 4.32
C SER A 232 2.25 -0.16 3.44
N HIS A 233 1.55 0.92 3.88
CA HIS A 233 1.43 2.20 3.17
C HIS A 233 1.01 3.32 4.14
N SER A 234 1.96 3.95 4.83
CA SER A 234 1.70 5.07 5.76
C SER A 234 2.88 6.03 5.79
N SER A 235 2.61 7.31 6.07
CA SER A 235 3.64 8.36 6.10
C SER A 235 3.83 8.94 7.51
N ALA A 236 4.62 10.01 7.67
CA ALA A 236 4.94 10.59 8.97
C ALA A 236 3.95 11.70 9.36
N ARG A 237 3.31 11.57 10.52
CA ARG A 237 2.32 12.55 11.01
C ARG A 237 2.94 13.90 11.35
N ALA A 238 4.20 13.93 11.77
CA ALA A 238 4.90 15.18 12.10
C ALA A 238 5.03 16.13 10.89
N LEU A 239 5.05 15.61 9.66
CA LEU A 239 5.13 16.42 8.44
C LEU A 239 3.74 16.81 7.92
N VAL A 240 2.79 15.90 7.96
CA VAL A 240 1.39 16.14 7.60
C VAL A 240 0.50 15.51 8.67
N ASP A 241 -0.23 16.33 9.42
CA ASP A 241 -1.12 15.86 10.51
C ASP A 241 -2.42 15.26 9.94
N HIS A 242 -2.23 14.21 9.13
CA HIS A 242 -3.32 13.38 8.63
C HIS A 242 -3.48 12.15 9.54
N PRO A 243 -4.72 11.72 9.88
CA PRO A 243 -4.93 10.58 10.79
C PRO A 243 -4.33 9.25 10.29
N ARG A 244 -4.14 9.09 8.98
CA ARG A 244 -3.50 7.93 8.34
C ARG A 244 -1.98 7.86 8.57
N ASN A 245 -1.36 8.96 8.99
CA ASN A 245 0.08 9.05 9.20
C ASN A 245 0.48 8.59 10.59
N VAL A 246 1.70 8.05 10.70
CA VAL A 246 2.26 7.46 11.91
C VAL A 246 2.85 8.55 12.81
N PRO A 247 2.42 8.66 14.08
CA PRO A 247 3.02 9.59 15.05
C PRO A 247 4.46 9.20 15.44
N ASP A 248 5.30 10.16 15.80
CA ASP A 248 6.72 9.93 16.14
C ASP A 248 6.92 9.04 17.36
N ASP A 249 6.01 9.07 18.32
CA ASP A 249 6.05 8.16 19.48
C ASP A 249 5.79 6.70 19.05
N VAL A 250 4.94 6.50 18.04
CA VAL A 250 4.70 5.18 17.46
C VAL A 250 5.89 4.76 16.59
N LEU A 251 6.51 5.67 15.80
CA LEU A 251 7.74 5.35 15.03
C LEU A 251 8.84 4.79 15.95
N LYS A 252 9.01 5.35 17.15
CA LYS A 252 9.96 4.84 18.16
C LYS A 252 9.58 3.44 18.64
N LEU A 253 8.30 3.15 18.83
CA LEU A 253 7.82 1.81 19.20
C LEU A 253 8.02 0.80 18.08
N VAL A 254 7.84 1.20 16.81
CA VAL A 254 8.13 0.36 15.64
C VAL A 254 9.61 0.01 15.59
N ALA A 255 10.50 0.96 15.82
CA ALA A 255 11.94 0.70 15.89
C ALA A 255 12.27 -0.32 17.00
N ALA A 256 11.72 -0.15 18.19
CA ALA A 256 11.92 -1.09 19.30
C ALA A 256 11.34 -2.49 19.00
N ASN A 257 10.24 -2.57 18.26
CA ASN A 257 9.62 -3.83 17.82
C ASN A 257 10.41 -4.51 16.69
N GLY A 258 11.27 -3.78 15.96
CA GLY A 258 11.99 -4.27 14.79
C GLY A 258 11.15 -4.22 13.49
N GLY A 259 10.02 -3.52 13.49
CA GLY A 259 9.11 -3.36 12.37
C GLY A 259 9.59 -2.43 11.26
N VAL A 260 8.72 -2.14 10.29
CA VAL A 260 9.00 -1.25 9.15
C VAL A 260 7.79 -0.40 8.80
N VAL A 261 8.02 0.88 8.51
CA VAL A 261 7.01 1.81 7.95
C VAL A 261 7.32 2.03 6.49
N MET A 262 6.41 1.60 5.61
CA MET A 262 6.54 1.73 4.17
C MET A 262 5.77 2.98 3.73
N VAL A 263 6.52 3.99 3.23
CA VAL A 263 5.97 5.32 2.95
C VAL A 263 5.09 5.29 1.71
N THR A 264 3.86 5.82 1.86
CA THR A 264 2.86 5.89 0.78
C THR A 264 3.05 7.10 -0.13
N PHE A 265 2.51 7.00 -1.36
CA PHE A 265 2.47 8.11 -2.33
C PHE A 265 1.12 8.85 -2.32
N ALA A 266 0.17 8.46 -1.47
CA ALA A 266 -1.12 9.14 -1.34
C ALA A 266 -0.91 10.63 -1.02
N GLN A 267 -1.24 11.50 -1.97
CA GLN A 267 -0.87 12.91 -1.94
C GLN A 267 -1.35 13.69 -0.70
N PRO A 268 -2.58 13.47 -0.17
CA PRO A 268 -3.02 14.16 1.05
C PRO A 268 -2.27 13.72 2.31
N TYR A 269 -1.53 12.59 2.26
CA TYR A 269 -0.73 12.10 3.39
C TYR A 269 0.71 12.62 3.35
N VAL A 270 1.15 13.11 2.19
CA VAL A 270 2.53 13.61 2.01
C VAL A 270 2.62 15.11 1.73
N SER A 271 1.48 15.80 1.55
CA SER A 271 1.44 17.25 1.29
C SER A 271 0.34 17.96 2.06
N ASN A 272 0.74 18.88 2.96
CA ASN A 272 -0.22 19.73 3.69
C ASN A 272 -1.08 20.59 2.76
N ALA A 273 -0.50 21.07 1.65
CA ALA A 273 -1.24 21.86 0.66
C ALA A 273 -2.37 21.02 0.04
N ARG A 274 -2.05 19.76 -0.34
CA ARG A 274 -3.05 18.84 -0.89
C ARG A 274 -4.10 18.44 0.14
N TYR A 275 -3.70 18.09 1.35
CA TYR A 275 -4.63 17.69 2.42
C TYR A 275 -5.63 18.79 2.74
N ARG A 276 -5.16 20.04 2.91
CA ARG A 276 -6.03 21.18 3.18
C ARG A 276 -6.95 21.51 2.00
N TRP A 277 -6.43 21.38 0.79
CA TRP A 277 -7.24 21.60 -0.41
C TRP A 277 -8.40 20.59 -0.50
N GLU A 278 -8.14 19.31 -0.25
CA GLU A 278 -9.18 18.27 -0.26
C GLU A 278 -10.23 18.49 0.82
N ALA A 279 -9.81 18.83 2.04
CA ALA A 279 -10.72 19.16 3.13
C ALA A 279 -11.59 20.38 2.78
N THR A 280 -10.99 21.45 2.20
CA THR A 280 -11.72 22.63 1.76
C THR A 280 -12.68 22.30 0.62
N ARG A 281 -12.22 21.53 -0.37
CA ARG A 281 -13.05 21.07 -1.49
C ARG A 281 -14.27 20.28 -1.01
N ALA A 282 -14.09 19.38 -0.07
CA ALA A 282 -15.17 18.61 0.53
C ALA A 282 -16.20 19.53 1.23
N GLY A 283 -15.73 20.52 1.99
CA GLY A 283 -16.58 21.53 2.65
C GLY A 283 -17.37 22.38 1.65
N VAL A 284 -16.72 22.86 0.58
CA VAL A 284 -17.39 23.63 -0.50
C VAL A 284 -18.44 22.77 -1.21
N ARG A 285 -18.10 21.52 -1.52
CA ARG A 285 -19.04 20.57 -2.13
C ARG A 285 -20.25 20.32 -1.24
N ALA A 286 -20.04 20.11 0.05
CA ALA A 286 -21.11 19.96 1.03
C ALA A 286 -21.97 21.21 1.14
N SER A 287 -21.35 22.40 1.16
CA SER A 287 -22.08 23.70 1.20
C SER A 287 -22.91 23.95 -0.06
N ALA A 288 -22.45 23.49 -1.22
CA ALA A 288 -23.19 23.58 -2.49
C ALA A 288 -24.22 22.44 -2.65
N ALA A 289 -24.34 21.52 -1.71
CA ALA A 289 -25.23 20.37 -1.83
C ALA A 289 -26.71 20.81 -1.99
N THR A 290 -27.47 19.92 -2.63
CA THR A 290 -28.90 20.09 -2.90
C THR A 290 -29.78 19.18 -2.06
N LEU A 291 -29.18 18.51 -1.07
CA LEU A 291 -29.87 17.57 -0.18
C LEU A 291 -30.84 18.28 0.76
N PRO A 292 -31.92 17.61 1.21
CA PRO A 292 -32.92 18.22 2.10
C PRO A 292 -32.26 18.82 3.33
N PHE A 293 -32.69 20.01 3.70
CA PHE A 293 -32.31 20.71 4.92
C PHE A 293 -30.85 21.18 5.03
N ALA A 294 -30.03 21.06 3.95
CA ALA A 294 -28.65 21.54 3.97
C ALA A 294 -28.18 21.97 2.57
N GLY A 295 -27.31 22.98 2.52
CA GLY A 295 -26.70 23.50 1.30
C GLY A 295 -27.35 24.79 0.77
N LEU A 296 -26.54 25.56 0.03
CA LEU A 296 -26.95 26.88 -0.50
C LEU A 296 -27.91 26.77 -1.70
N TYR A 297 -27.95 25.64 -2.39
CA TYR A 297 -28.65 25.44 -3.65
C TYR A 297 -29.70 24.32 -3.55
N LEU A 298 -30.50 24.32 -2.48
CA LEU A 298 -31.52 23.31 -2.27
C LEU A 298 -32.44 23.18 -3.49
N GLY A 299 -32.56 21.99 -4.05
CA GLY A 299 -33.38 21.71 -5.23
C GLY A 299 -32.86 22.31 -6.54
N GLN A 300 -31.61 22.82 -6.59
CA GLN A 300 -31.05 23.51 -7.75
C GLN A 300 -29.69 22.86 -8.16
N PRO A 301 -29.67 21.59 -8.63
CA PRO A 301 -28.44 20.84 -8.86
C PRO A 301 -27.50 21.49 -9.88
N GLU A 302 -28.04 22.13 -10.92
CA GLU A 302 -27.20 22.81 -11.93
C GLU A 302 -26.50 24.05 -11.35
N ARG A 303 -27.15 24.78 -10.46
CA ARG A 303 -26.53 25.91 -9.75
C ARG A 303 -25.44 25.43 -8.79
N ALA A 304 -25.72 24.36 -8.07
CA ALA A 304 -24.73 23.72 -7.16
C ALA A 304 -23.49 23.30 -7.94
N LYS A 305 -23.70 22.64 -9.08
CA LYS A 305 -22.60 22.20 -9.97
C LYS A 305 -21.81 23.41 -10.50
N THR A 306 -22.49 24.41 -11.02
CA THR A 306 -21.85 25.63 -11.56
C THR A 306 -20.99 26.34 -10.52
N ALA A 307 -21.51 26.49 -9.30
CA ALA A 307 -20.77 27.11 -8.19
C ALA A 307 -19.55 26.30 -7.78
N PHE A 308 -19.68 24.98 -7.73
CA PHE A 308 -18.57 24.07 -7.39
C PHE A 308 -17.49 24.07 -8.49
N ASP A 309 -17.87 23.98 -9.76
CA ASP A 309 -16.94 24.04 -10.90
C ASP A 309 -16.19 25.39 -10.94
N ALA A 310 -16.88 26.50 -10.62
CA ALA A 310 -16.25 27.81 -10.52
C ALA A 310 -15.22 27.88 -9.39
N TRP A 311 -15.52 27.25 -8.24
CA TRP A 311 -14.57 27.16 -7.14
C TRP A 311 -13.36 26.33 -7.52
N GLU A 312 -13.52 25.14 -8.13
CA GLU A 312 -12.39 24.27 -8.58
C GLU A 312 -11.50 25.02 -9.57
N LYS A 313 -12.10 25.77 -10.50
CA LYS A 313 -11.35 26.60 -11.46
C LYS A 313 -10.53 27.70 -10.79
N ALA A 314 -11.08 28.33 -9.75
CA ALA A 314 -10.40 29.39 -9.00
C ALA A 314 -9.35 28.84 -8.00
N ASN A 315 -9.47 27.58 -7.62
CA ASN A 315 -8.60 26.92 -6.64
C ASN A 315 -7.99 25.65 -7.26
N PRO A 316 -6.98 25.77 -8.12
CA PRO A 316 -6.37 24.64 -8.80
C PRO A 316 -5.79 23.66 -7.78
N LYS A 317 -6.00 22.36 -8.04
CA LYS A 317 -5.55 21.27 -7.20
C LYS A 317 -4.02 21.27 -7.06
N PRO A 318 -3.46 21.39 -5.85
CA PRO A 318 -2.02 21.26 -5.65
C PRO A 318 -1.59 19.79 -5.79
N PHE A 319 -0.37 19.59 -6.27
CA PHE A 319 0.23 18.26 -6.37
C PHE A 319 1.40 18.17 -5.40
N ALA A 320 1.47 17.04 -4.71
CA ALA A 320 2.69 16.60 -4.06
C ALA A 320 3.75 16.25 -5.13
N THR A 321 5.00 16.16 -4.70
CA THR A 321 6.15 15.84 -5.54
C THR A 321 6.91 14.64 -4.98
N LEU A 322 7.76 14.05 -5.79
CA LEU A 322 8.75 13.06 -5.37
C LEU A 322 9.56 13.55 -4.14
N SER A 323 9.89 14.86 -4.10
CA SER A 323 10.61 15.44 -2.96
C SER A 323 9.80 15.40 -1.67
N ASP A 324 8.48 15.64 -1.71
CA ASP A 324 7.63 15.54 -0.52
C ASP A 324 7.60 14.10 0.02
N VAL A 325 7.57 13.10 -0.85
CA VAL A 325 7.66 11.68 -0.44
C VAL A 325 9.03 11.37 0.17
N ALA A 326 10.12 11.87 -0.44
CA ALA A 326 11.46 11.71 0.10
C ALA A 326 11.62 12.37 1.47
N ASP A 327 10.95 13.50 1.74
CA ASP A 327 10.94 14.16 3.06
C ASP A 327 10.32 13.24 4.14
N HIS A 328 9.24 12.53 3.80
CA HIS A 328 8.62 11.56 4.70
C HIS A 328 9.53 10.36 4.96
N ILE A 329 10.22 9.85 3.95
CA ILE A 329 11.21 8.78 4.09
C ILE A 329 12.36 9.22 5.01
N ASP A 330 12.91 10.42 4.78
CA ASP A 330 13.95 11.01 5.62
C ASP A 330 13.49 11.16 7.08
N HIS A 331 12.24 11.61 7.30
CA HIS A 331 11.70 11.77 8.66
C HIS A 331 11.56 10.43 9.38
N VAL A 332 11.00 9.40 8.72
CA VAL A 332 10.88 8.05 9.31
C VAL A 332 12.27 7.50 9.62
N ALA A 333 13.22 7.62 8.70
CA ALA A 333 14.61 7.19 8.92
C ALA A 333 15.29 7.96 10.08
N LYS A 334 15.02 9.25 10.21
CA LYS A 334 15.55 10.09 11.30
C LYS A 334 15.00 9.67 12.67
N ILE A 335 13.73 9.29 12.78
CA ILE A 335 13.08 8.98 14.07
C ILE A 335 13.25 7.50 14.43
N ALA A 336 13.07 6.59 13.46
CA ALA A 336 13.10 5.15 13.69
C ALA A 336 14.43 4.49 13.29
N GLY A 337 15.21 5.13 12.42
CA GLY A 337 16.42 4.56 11.82
C GLY A 337 16.18 3.98 10.43
N HIS A 338 17.24 3.91 9.60
CA HIS A 338 17.19 3.39 8.23
C HIS A 338 16.77 1.91 8.15
N ASP A 339 16.83 1.17 9.25
CA ASP A 339 16.40 -0.23 9.31
C ASP A 339 14.86 -0.38 9.41
N HIS A 340 14.11 0.72 9.52
CA HIS A 340 12.69 0.72 9.83
C HIS A 340 11.84 1.51 8.82
N VAL A 341 12.38 1.79 7.64
CA VAL A 341 11.68 2.49 6.56
C VAL A 341 11.68 1.67 5.28
N GLY A 342 10.57 1.75 4.53
CA GLY A 342 10.37 1.10 3.23
C GLY A 342 9.49 1.95 2.32
N ILE A 343 9.02 1.37 1.23
CA ILE A 343 8.14 2.01 0.24
C ILE A 343 6.87 1.18 0.07
N GLY A 344 5.70 1.82 0.14
CA GLY A 344 4.40 1.24 -0.13
C GLY A 344 3.56 2.24 -0.93
N GLY A 345 3.72 2.22 -2.26
CA GLY A 345 3.33 3.32 -3.14
C GLY A 345 1.84 3.59 -3.21
N ASP A 346 1.00 2.59 -2.94
CA ASP A 346 -0.47 2.69 -3.02
C ASP A 346 -0.96 3.03 -4.45
N LEU A 347 -0.14 2.67 -5.46
CA LEU A 347 -0.46 2.90 -6.86
C LEU A 347 -1.64 2.02 -7.29
N ASP A 348 -2.46 2.52 -8.18
CA ASP A 348 -3.78 2.01 -8.58
C ASP A 348 -4.87 2.08 -7.49
N GLY A 349 -4.54 2.33 -6.18
CA GLY A 349 -5.48 2.62 -5.10
C GLY A 349 -5.70 4.13 -4.86
N ILE A 350 -4.83 4.98 -5.40
CA ILE A 350 -4.92 6.44 -5.30
C ILE A 350 -5.42 7.07 -6.61
N PRO A 351 -6.20 8.16 -6.54
CA PRO A 351 -6.76 8.79 -7.73
C PRO A 351 -5.70 9.49 -8.61
N ASP A 352 -4.61 9.92 -8.02
CA ASP A 352 -3.47 10.54 -8.68
C ASP A 352 -2.21 10.43 -7.81
N ALA A 353 -1.06 10.23 -8.44
CA ALA A 353 0.23 10.12 -7.77
C ALA A 353 0.98 11.46 -7.73
N PRO A 354 2.00 11.62 -6.85
CA PRO A 354 2.86 12.79 -6.82
C PRO A 354 3.62 12.99 -8.13
N LYS A 355 3.94 14.23 -8.46
CA LYS A 355 4.77 14.54 -9.63
C LYS A 355 6.16 13.91 -9.47
N GLY A 356 6.57 13.16 -10.49
CA GLY A 356 7.80 12.36 -10.50
C GLY A 356 7.64 10.94 -9.96
N LEU A 357 6.41 10.57 -9.51
CA LEU A 357 6.06 9.23 -9.03
C LEU A 357 4.73 8.74 -9.65
N GLU A 358 4.49 9.06 -10.92
CA GLU A 358 3.20 8.88 -11.59
C GLU A 358 2.79 7.42 -11.78
N ASP A 359 3.74 6.49 -11.79
CA ASP A 359 3.48 5.07 -11.98
C ASP A 359 4.65 4.19 -11.49
N VAL A 360 4.47 2.87 -11.55
CA VAL A 360 5.44 1.88 -11.03
C VAL A 360 6.83 1.93 -11.69
N SER A 361 7.02 2.66 -12.78
CA SER A 361 8.35 2.82 -13.42
C SER A 361 9.24 3.86 -12.73
N THR A 362 8.70 4.65 -11.82
CA THR A 362 9.35 5.84 -11.27
C THR A 362 10.12 5.61 -9.96
N TYR A 363 10.04 4.44 -9.36
CA TYR A 363 10.75 4.12 -8.10
C TYR A 363 12.26 4.41 -8.14
N PRO A 364 13.00 4.13 -9.24
CA PRO A 364 14.42 4.47 -9.31
C PRO A 364 14.72 5.97 -9.14
N ALA A 365 13.82 6.85 -9.59
CA ALA A 365 13.97 8.29 -9.43
C ALA A 365 13.89 8.71 -7.95
N LEU A 366 13.00 8.10 -7.16
CA LEU A 366 12.90 8.33 -5.72
C LEU A 366 14.19 7.91 -5.00
N MET A 367 14.75 6.75 -5.36
CA MET A 367 15.99 6.25 -4.77
C MET A 367 17.19 7.12 -5.15
N ALA A 368 17.24 7.62 -6.40
CA ALA A 368 18.26 8.55 -6.84
C ALA A 368 18.19 9.88 -6.08
N GLU A 369 16.98 10.35 -5.77
CA GLU A 369 16.77 11.53 -4.92
C GLU A 369 17.34 11.30 -3.50
N LEU A 370 17.05 10.16 -2.89
CA LEU A 370 17.57 9.84 -1.56
C LEU A 370 19.09 9.75 -1.56
N MET A 371 19.71 9.14 -2.59
CA MET A 371 21.17 9.14 -2.75
C MET A 371 21.74 10.58 -2.90
N ARG A 372 21.03 11.46 -3.60
CA ARG A 372 21.39 12.88 -3.71
C ARG A 372 21.30 13.60 -2.37
N ARG A 373 20.40 13.16 -1.47
CA ARG A 373 20.27 13.64 -0.09
C ARG A 373 21.30 13.02 0.86
N GLY A 374 22.17 12.13 0.38
CA GLY A 374 23.27 11.55 1.14
C GLY A 374 23.04 10.12 1.62
N TRP A 375 21.96 9.46 1.18
CA TRP A 375 21.75 8.03 1.51
C TRP A 375 22.85 7.17 0.86
N SER A 376 23.40 6.25 1.63
CA SER A 376 24.34 5.26 1.12
C SER A 376 23.64 4.19 0.27
N ASP A 377 24.40 3.45 -0.56
CA ASP A 377 23.89 2.30 -1.30
C ASP A 377 23.28 1.25 -0.34
N ALA A 378 23.88 1.07 0.83
CA ALA A 378 23.38 0.16 1.86
C ALA A 378 22.04 0.62 2.44
N ASP A 379 21.85 1.92 2.68
CA ASP A 379 20.58 2.44 3.19
C ASP A 379 19.48 2.36 2.12
N VAL A 380 19.81 2.63 0.86
CA VAL A 380 18.87 2.45 -0.26
C VAL A 380 18.52 0.97 -0.45
N ALA A 381 19.46 0.03 -0.27
CA ALA A 381 19.17 -1.40 -0.32
C ALA A 381 18.22 -1.84 0.81
N LYS A 382 18.38 -1.27 2.01
CA LYS A 382 17.45 -1.50 3.14
C LYS A 382 16.04 -1.01 2.81
N LEU A 383 15.93 0.24 2.34
CA LEU A 383 14.67 0.87 1.93
C LEU A 383 13.99 0.06 0.81
N ALA A 384 14.75 -0.32 -0.22
CA ALA A 384 14.23 -1.01 -1.40
C ALA A 384 13.48 -2.30 -1.02
N GLY A 385 14.02 -3.12 -0.13
CA GLY A 385 13.36 -4.35 0.25
C GLY A 385 14.04 -5.07 1.42
N GLY A 386 15.30 -4.73 1.72
CA GLY A 386 16.05 -5.38 2.81
C GLY A 386 15.29 -5.37 4.13
N ASN A 387 14.63 -4.25 4.47
CA ASN A 387 13.90 -4.09 5.72
C ASN A 387 12.63 -4.95 5.78
N VAL A 388 11.78 -4.91 4.76
CA VAL A 388 10.53 -5.70 4.76
C VAL A 388 10.84 -7.20 4.71
N LEU A 389 11.87 -7.61 3.96
CA LEU A 389 12.29 -9.02 3.94
C LEU A 389 12.82 -9.48 5.31
N ARG A 390 13.58 -8.66 6.01
CA ARG A 390 13.99 -8.93 7.40
C ARG A 390 12.78 -9.09 8.33
N VAL A 391 11.75 -8.25 8.18
CA VAL A 391 10.52 -8.34 8.97
C VAL A 391 9.78 -9.64 8.65
N MET A 392 9.68 -10.04 7.38
CA MET A 392 9.11 -11.32 6.98
C MET A 392 9.86 -12.50 7.61
N GLU A 393 11.19 -12.55 7.48
CA GLU A 393 12.05 -13.61 8.09
C GLU A 393 11.83 -13.71 9.60
N ARG A 394 11.70 -12.58 10.29
CA ARG A 394 11.45 -12.57 11.73
C ARG A 394 10.05 -13.07 12.08
N ALA A 395 9.03 -12.73 11.31
CA ALA A 395 7.67 -13.25 11.51
C ALA A 395 7.61 -14.76 11.25
N GLU A 396 8.28 -15.24 10.21
CA GLU A 396 8.45 -16.68 9.91
C GLU A 396 9.14 -17.41 11.08
N ALA A 397 10.20 -16.84 11.63
CA ALA A 397 10.93 -17.40 12.78
C ALA A 397 10.05 -17.45 14.05
N VAL A 398 9.25 -16.40 14.32
CA VAL A 398 8.29 -16.41 15.43
C VAL A 398 7.26 -17.52 15.26
N ALA A 399 6.69 -17.67 14.06
CA ALA A 399 5.73 -18.73 13.76
C ALA A 399 6.36 -20.14 13.92
N ALA A 400 7.59 -20.32 13.47
CA ALA A 400 8.32 -21.58 13.67
C ALA A 400 8.48 -21.91 15.16
N GLY A 401 8.76 -20.93 16.01
CA GLY A 401 8.79 -21.09 17.47
C GLY A 401 7.44 -21.35 18.12
N MET A 402 6.35 -21.11 17.40
CA MET A 402 4.98 -21.36 17.84
C MET A 402 4.37 -22.64 17.21
N HIS A 403 5.19 -23.38 16.46
CA HIS A 403 4.77 -24.63 15.84
C HIS A 403 4.27 -25.62 16.93
N GLY A 404 3.09 -26.20 16.70
CA GLY A 404 2.45 -27.11 17.68
C GLY A 404 1.51 -26.41 18.66
N GLN A 405 1.46 -25.07 18.71
CA GLN A 405 0.43 -24.37 19.47
C GLN A 405 -0.92 -24.55 18.78
N MET A 406 -1.94 -24.84 19.59
CA MET A 406 -3.32 -24.97 19.08
C MET A 406 -3.80 -23.64 18.49
N PRO A 407 -4.53 -23.67 17.36
CA PRO A 407 -5.16 -22.48 16.82
C PRO A 407 -6.11 -21.85 17.84
N SER A 408 -6.15 -20.50 17.85
CA SER A 408 -7.10 -19.78 18.72
C SER A 408 -8.56 -20.10 18.33
N GLY A 409 -9.37 -20.39 19.32
CA GLY A 409 -10.82 -20.53 19.21
C GLY A 409 -11.61 -19.27 19.60
N ALA A 410 -10.91 -18.12 19.75
CA ALA A 410 -11.56 -16.87 20.13
C ALA A 410 -12.64 -16.46 19.12
N THR A 411 -13.74 -15.95 19.63
CA THR A 411 -14.87 -15.39 18.87
C THR A 411 -15.12 -13.95 19.31
N VAL A 412 -15.69 -13.14 18.45
CA VAL A 412 -16.27 -11.87 18.86
C VAL A 412 -17.44 -12.19 19.77
N ALA A 413 -17.44 -11.69 21.00
CA ALA A 413 -18.66 -11.61 21.78
C ALA A 413 -19.56 -10.64 21.00
N LEU A 414 -20.53 -11.17 20.30
CA LEU A 414 -21.63 -10.35 19.79
C LEU A 414 -22.33 -9.85 21.05
N ASP A 415 -22.09 -8.61 21.43
CA ASP A 415 -22.89 -7.94 22.42
C ASP A 415 -24.34 -8.16 21.99
N ALA A 416 -25.12 -8.81 22.83
CA ALA A 416 -26.53 -9.01 22.59
C ALA A 416 -27.09 -7.60 22.27
N LYS A 417 -27.53 -7.39 21.02
CA LYS A 417 -28.21 -6.14 20.66
C LYS A 417 -29.31 -5.95 21.72
N PRO A 418 -29.34 -4.73 22.33
CA PRO A 418 -30.38 -4.42 23.28
C PRO A 418 -31.78 -4.56 22.68
#